data_379b730a0b3c4998439876f295cb180b
#
_entry.id   379b730a0b3c4998439876f295cb180b
#
_cell.length_a   1.000
_cell.length_b   1.000
_cell.length_c   1.000
_cell.angle_alpha   90.00
_cell.angle_beta   90.00
_cell.angle_gamma   90.00
#
_symmetry.space_group_name_H-M   'P 1'
#
loop_
_entity.id
_entity.type
_entity.pdbx_description
1 polymer ?
#
loop_
_entity_poly.entity_id
_entity_poly.type
_entity_poly.pdbx_seq_one_letter_code
_entity_poly.pdbx_strand_id
1 'polypeptide(L)'
;FKFTDVINLENTSVKDQGSSGTCWSYSANSFIESEMIRMGKKPIELSQIFTARNAYIEKGKMYVKMHGAVTLGEGGAFHDVMNMYKKYGTVPQSVYTGLQEGQTRNNFSEMSKMNESLLASIVKNDKLSDKWVSAYTSVIDTYLGEAPTEFMYEGKKYTPKTFADQVVGVKAEDYVEISSLKEYPYYSKFVLLVPDNWSFDQVYNVKMDELVETVDSALKNG
;
A
#
# COMPACT_ATOMS: atom_id res chain seq x y z
N PHE A 1 24.96 -8.29 -23.44
CA PHE A 1 25.32 -8.78 -22.12
C PHE A 1 24.61 -10.11 -21.88
N LYS A 2 25.31 -11.08 -21.26
CA LYS A 2 24.70 -12.32 -20.76
C LYS A 2 24.64 -12.21 -19.25
N PHE A 3 23.46 -12.42 -18.70
CA PHE A 3 23.25 -12.48 -17.24
C PHE A 3 23.10 -13.94 -16.84
N THR A 4 23.54 -14.26 -15.65
CA THR A 4 23.36 -15.56 -15.01
C THR A 4 22.64 -15.33 -13.71
N ASP A 5 21.56 -16.08 -13.48
CA ASP A 5 20.84 -16.03 -12.20
C ASP A 5 21.74 -16.62 -11.12
N VAL A 6 22.00 -15.83 -10.09
CA VAL A 6 22.78 -16.26 -8.91
C VAL A 6 21.81 -16.73 -7.81
N ILE A 7 20.73 -16.00 -7.62
CA ILE A 7 19.66 -16.32 -6.68
C ILE A 7 18.34 -16.03 -7.39
N ASN A 8 17.43 -16.99 -7.38
CA ASN A 8 16.08 -16.84 -7.91
C ASN A 8 15.09 -17.40 -6.89
N LEU A 9 14.45 -16.51 -6.14
CA LEU A 9 13.47 -16.86 -5.13
C LEU A 9 12.08 -17.01 -5.78
N GLU A 10 11.27 -17.93 -5.24
CA GLU A 10 9.89 -18.11 -5.68
C GLU A 10 9.08 -16.85 -5.42
N ASN A 11 8.27 -16.46 -6.39
CA ASN A 11 7.43 -15.27 -6.34
C ASN A 11 6.10 -15.50 -7.07
N THR A 12 5.14 -14.62 -6.86
CA THR A 12 3.88 -14.60 -7.61
C THR A 12 4.06 -13.98 -8.99
N SER A 13 3.04 -14.03 -9.83
CA SER A 13 3.08 -13.50 -11.20
C SER A 13 3.32 -11.98 -11.23
N VAL A 14 3.97 -11.51 -12.29
CA VAL A 14 4.10 -10.07 -12.59
C VAL A 14 2.72 -9.48 -12.88
N LYS A 15 2.44 -8.32 -12.31
CA LYS A 15 1.15 -7.62 -12.41
C LYS A 15 1.30 -6.27 -13.10
N ASP A 16 0.27 -5.87 -13.86
CA ASP A 16 0.21 -4.57 -14.55
C ASP A 16 -0.61 -3.59 -13.71
N GLN A 17 0.03 -2.53 -13.22
CA GLN A 17 -0.67 -1.46 -12.49
C GLN A 17 -1.54 -0.56 -13.37
N GLY A 18 -1.41 -0.67 -14.70
CA GLY A 18 -2.13 0.19 -15.63
C GLY A 18 -1.66 1.65 -15.59
N SER A 19 -2.58 2.56 -15.81
CA SER A 19 -2.37 4.01 -15.73
C SER A 19 -2.75 4.51 -14.33
N SER A 20 -1.99 4.05 -13.32
CA SER A 20 -2.16 4.46 -11.92
C SER A 20 -0.80 4.62 -11.25
N GLY A 21 -0.68 5.55 -10.31
CA GLY A 21 0.53 5.76 -9.51
C GLY A 21 0.62 4.80 -8.32
N THR A 22 0.26 3.53 -8.49
CA THR A 22 0.16 2.52 -7.41
C THR A 22 1.34 1.55 -7.34
N CYS A 23 2.47 1.84 -7.99
CA CYS A 23 3.66 0.98 -7.97
C CYS A 23 4.10 0.59 -6.54
N TRP A 24 4.01 1.50 -5.60
CA TRP A 24 4.29 1.25 -4.18
C TRP A 24 3.39 0.16 -3.58
N SER A 25 2.10 0.15 -3.91
CA SER A 25 1.17 -0.88 -3.45
C SER A 25 1.44 -2.23 -4.13
N TYR A 26 1.76 -2.22 -5.43
CA TYR A 26 2.08 -3.44 -6.18
C TYR A 26 3.36 -4.09 -5.65
N SER A 27 4.44 -3.31 -5.47
CA SER A 27 5.72 -3.86 -5.00
C SER A 27 5.64 -4.36 -3.55
N ALA A 28 4.98 -3.62 -2.66
CA ALA A 28 4.89 -4.04 -1.26
C ALA A 28 3.91 -5.21 -1.04
N ASN A 29 2.81 -5.31 -1.79
CA ASN A 29 1.97 -6.52 -1.74
C ASN A 29 2.70 -7.73 -2.32
N SER A 30 3.50 -7.56 -3.39
CA SER A 30 4.36 -8.63 -3.91
C SER A 30 5.40 -9.09 -2.89
N PHE A 31 5.95 -8.17 -2.10
CA PHE A 31 6.81 -8.52 -0.96
C PHE A 31 6.06 -9.36 0.09
N ILE A 32 4.84 -8.98 0.48
CA ILE A 32 4.02 -9.75 1.43
C ILE A 32 3.71 -11.15 0.86
N GLU A 33 3.40 -11.25 -0.43
CA GLU A 33 3.17 -12.52 -1.12
C GLU A 33 4.42 -13.42 -1.09
N SER A 34 5.62 -12.85 -1.31
CA SER A 34 6.90 -13.57 -1.22
C SER A 34 7.20 -14.01 0.22
N GLU A 35 6.89 -13.17 1.21
CA GLU A 35 7.01 -13.55 2.63
C GLU A 35 6.08 -14.73 3.00
N MET A 36 4.87 -14.78 2.44
CA MET A 36 3.98 -15.93 2.62
C MET A 36 4.64 -17.20 2.08
N ILE A 37 5.25 -17.15 0.90
CA ILE A 37 5.96 -18.29 0.28
C ILE A 37 7.13 -18.70 1.18
N ARG A 38 7.96 -17.75 1.63
CA ARG A 38 9.08 -17.98 2.55
C ARG A 38 8.63 -18.65 3.86
N MET A 39 7.43 -18.29 4.35
CA MET A 39 6.81 -18.90 5.54
C MET A 39 6.19 -20.28 5.27
N GLY A 40 6.36 -20.85 4.06
CA GLY A 40 5.79 -22.13 3.66
C GLY A 40 4.28 -22.11 3.46
N LYS A 41 3.68 -20.95 3.23
CA LYS A 41 2.25 -20.80 2.97
C LYS A 41 1.95 -20.92 1.48
N LYS A 42 0.70 -21.26 1.16
CA LYS A 42 0.22 -21.25 -0.22
C LYS A 42 0.35 -19.86 -0.82
N PRO A 43 0.92 -19.73 -2.02
CA PRO A 43 0.95 -18.45 -2.74
C PRO A 43 -0.47 -17.93 -3.00
N ILE A 44 -0.72 -16.69 -2.62
CA ILE A 44 -2.00 -15.99 -2.84
C ILE A 44 -1.67 -14.61 -3.38
N GLU A 45 -2.27 -14.22 -4.51
CA GLU A 45 -2.20 -12.86 -5.00
C GLU A 45 -3.11 -11.97 -4.18
N LEU A 46 -2.55 -10.93 -3.57
CA LEU A 46 -3.26 -9.95 -2.74
C LEU A 46 -3.75 -8.78 -3.59
N SER A 47 -4.84 -8.16 -3.18
CA SER A 47 -5.40 -7.01 -3.88
C SER A 47 -4.61 -5.73 -3.58
N GLN A 48 -3.83 -5.28 -4.55
CA GLN A 48 -3.10 -4.03 -4.49
C GLN A 48 -4.04 -2.82 -4.44
N ILE A 49 -5.17 -2.93 -5.11
CA ILE A 49 -6.16 -1.85 -5.19
C ILE A 49 -6.97 -1.72 -3.90
N PHE A 50 -7.20 -2.82 -3.17
CA PHE A 50 -7.76 -2.75 -1.83
C PHE A 50 -6.87 -1.92 -0.89
N THR A 51 -5.57 -2.15 -0.95
CA THR A 51 -4.57 -1.39 -0.20
C THR A 51 -4.56 0.09 -0.61
N ALA A 52 -4.45 0.35 -1.91
CA ALA A 52 -4.41 1.72 -2.45
C ALA A 52 -5.69 2.51 -2.13
N ARG A 53 -6.88 1.89 -2.29
CA ARG A 53 -8.16 2.49 -1.91
C ARG A 53 -8.17 2.98 -0.47
N ASN A 54 -7.78 2.12 0.45
CA ASN A 54 -7.76 2.46 1.88
C ASN A 54 -6.71 3.54 2.19
N ALA A 55 -5.53 3.48 1.56
CA ALA A 55 -4.51 4.51 1.69
C ALA A 55 -5.00 5.87 1.18
N TYR A 56 -5.70 5.92 0.05
CA TYR A 56 -6.27 7.19 -0.46
C TYR A 56 -7.30 7.80 0.49
N ILE A 57 -8.13 6.97 1.12
CA ILE A 57 -9.07 7.45 2.14
C ILE A 57 -8.32 8.07 3.33
N GLU A 58 -7.29 7.39 3.84
CA GLU A 58 -6.49 7.90 4.96
C GLU A 58 -5.67 9.14 4.56
N LYS A 59 -5.10 9.14 3.35
CA LYS A 59 -4.39 10.31 2.79
C LYS A 59 -5.32 11.52 2.67
N GLY A 60 -6.55 11.34 2.19
CA GLY A 60 -7.55 12.40 2.14
C GLY A 60 -7.89 12.93 3.55
N LYS A 61 -8.02 12.06 4.53
CA LYS A 61 -8.22 12.49 5.93
C LYS A 61 -7.02 13.27 6.47
N MET A 62 -5.79 12.86 6.15
CA MET A 62 -4.58 13.59 6.53
C MET A 62 -4.52 14.96 5.85
N TYR A 63 -4.81 15.02 4.55
CA TYR A 63 -4.87 16.27 3.78
C TYR A 63 -5.81 17.30 4.43
N VAL A 64 -7.02 16.88 4.83
CA VAL A 64 -7.96 17.76 5.50
C VAL A 64 -7.45 18.17 6.88
N LYS A 65 -6.91 17.24 7.69
CA LYS A 65 -6.32 17.56 9.00
C LYS A 65 -5.17 18.56 8.91
N MET A 66 -4.38 18.48 7.85
CA MET A 66 -3.23 19.35 7.60
C MET A 66 -3.59 20.59 6.76
N HIS A 67 -4.89 20.90 6.61
CA HIS A 67 -5.39 22.04 5.86
C HIS A 67 -4.79 22.17 4.44
N GLY A 68 -4.62 21.04 3.75
CA GLY A 68 -4.05 20.98 2.41
C GLY A 68 -2.52 20.99 2.34
N ALA A 69 -1.82 20.95 3.47
CA ALA A 69 -0.36 21.07 3.51
C ALA A 69 0.40 19.74 3.26
N VAL A 70 -0.28 18.66 2.88
CA VAL A 70 0.35 17.40 2.44
C VAL A 70 0.04 17.13 0.98
N THR A 71 0.91 16.39 0.31
CA THR A 71 0.72 15.97 -1.09
C THR A 71 -0.43 14.97 -1.20
N LEU A 72 -1.34 15.22 -2.14
CA LEU A 72 -2.49 14.35 -2.39
C LEU A 72 -2.33 13.46 -3.64
N GLY A 73 -1.12 13.32 -4.16
CA GLY A 73 -0.85 12.47 -5.32
C GLY A 73 -1.12 10.99 -5.08
N GLU A 74 -1.01 10.20 -6.14
CA GLU A 74 -1.26 8.74 -6.11
C GLU A 74 -0.12 7.95 -5.44
N GLY A 75 1.07 8.54 -5.29
CA GLY A 75 2.25 7.91 -4.70
C GLY A 75 2.08 7.52 -3.23
N GLY A 76 2.94 6.67 -2.76
CA GLY A 76 3.00 6.18 -1.39
C GLY A 76 4.28 5.39 -1.15
N ALA A 77 4.43 4.84 0.05
CA ALA A 77 5.62 4.13 0.47
C ALA A 77 5.28 2.72 1.01
N PHE A 78 6.30 1.93 1.31
CA PHE A 78 6.12 0.59 1.86
C PHE A 78 5.35 0.61 3.19
N HIS A 79 5.67 1.55 4.08
CA HIS A 79 4.98 1.69 5.36
C HIS A 79 3.48 1.97 5.20
N ASP A 80 3.04 2.63 4.12
CA ASP A 80 1.61 2.82 3.86
C ASP A 80 0.90 1.48 3.67
N VAL A 81 1.52 0.53 2.95
CA VAL A 81 0.95 -0.81 2.77
C VAL A 81 0.86 -1.54 4.11
N MET A 82 1.93 -1.50 4.91
CA MET A 82 1.94 -2.14 6.23
C MET A 82 0.93 -1.50 7.19
N ASN A 83 0.76 -0.18 7.14
CA ASN A 83 -0.25 0.54 7.92
C ASN A 83 -1.67 0.17 7.50
N MET A 84 -1.94 0.08 6.19
CA MET A 84 -3.25 -0.34 5.69
C MET A 84 -3.51 -1.81 6.02
N TYR A 85 -2.54 -2.68 5.86
CA TYR A 85 -2.61 -4.08 6.24
C TYR A 85 -2.94 -4.25 7.74
N LYS A 86 -2.24 -3.52 8.60
CA LYS A 86 -2.50 -3.53 10.06
C LYS A 86 -3.89 -3.01 10.40
N LYS A 87 -4.33 -1.93 9.76
CA LYS A 87 -5.60 -1.24 10.08
C LYS A 87 -6.81 -1.91 9.46
N TYR A 88 -6.73 -2.27 8.19
CA TYR A 88 -7.86 -2.76 7.39
C TYR A 88 -7.76 -4.23 7.03
N GLY A 89 -6.59 -4.84 7.16
CA GLY A 89 -6.31 -6.16 6.64
C GLY A 89 -6.04 -6.16 5.14
N THR A 90 -6.29 -7.28 4.49
CA THR A 90 -6.15 -7.45 3.04
C THR A 90 -7.16 -8.47 2.51
N VAL A 91 -7.31 -8.52 1.20
CA VAL A 91 -8.17 -9.48 0.51
C VAL A 91 -7.44 -10.09 -0.69
N PRO A 92 -7.83 -11.28 -1.17
CA PRO A 92 -7.31 -11.82 -2.42
C PRO A 92 -7.62 -10.90 -3.61
N GLN A 93 -6.73 -10.87 -4.60
CA GLN A 93 -6.96 -10.15 -5.87
C GLN A 93 -8.24 -10.63 -6.57
N SER A 94 -8.58 -11.93 -6.46
CA SER A 94 -9.80 -12.51 -7.03
C SER A 94 -11.10 -12.00 -6.37
N VAL A 95 -11.01 -11.42 -5.18
CA VAL A 95 -12.16 -10.88 -4.43
C VAL A 95 -12.38 -9.41 -4.73
N TYR A 96 -11.31 -8.65 -4.94
CA TYR A 96 -11.41 -7.21 -5.21
C TYR A 96 -10.28 -6.78 -6.14
N THR A 97 -10.62 -6.47 -7.38
CA THR A 97 -9.66 -6.03 -8.41
C THR A 97 -9.56 -4.52 -8.53
N GLY A 98 -10.57 -3.77 -8.06
CA GLY A 98 -10.71 -2.35 -8.31
C GLY A 98 -11.11 -2.01 -9.76
N LEU A 99 -11.39 -3.02 -10.58
CA LEU A 99 -11.84 -2.84 -11.97
C LEU A 99 -13.37 -2.86 -12.04
N GLN A 100 -13.93 -1.93 -12.80
CA GLN A 100 -15.35 -1.89 -13.09
C GLN A 100 -15.68 -2.71 -14.36
N GLU A 101 -16.95 -2.97 -14.58
CA GLU A 101 -17.42 -3.72 -15.75
C GLU A 101 -16.86 -3.15 -17.06
N GLY A 102 -16.29 -4.01 -17.89
CA GLY A 102 -15.66 -3.64 -19.16
C GLY A 102 -14.23 -3.10 -19.07
N GLN A 103 -13.70 -2.91 -17.87
CA GLN A 103 -12.32 -2.47 -17.68
C GLN A 103 -11.37 -3.68 -17.61
N THR A 104 -10.22 -3.56 -18.27
CA THR A 104 -9.13 -4.55 -18.23
C THR A 104 -7.87 -4.04 -17.53
N ARG A 105 -7.78 -2.73 -17.30
CA ARG A 105 -6.65 -2.04 -16.68
C ARG A 105 -7.13 -0.87 -15.84
N ASN A 106 -6.41 -0.60 -14.76
CA ASN A 106 -6.65 0.59 -13.94
C ASN A 106 -6.29 1.87 -14.70
N ASN A 107 -7.12 2.90 -14.52
CA ASN A 107 -6.85 4.27 -14.95
C ASN A 107 -7.41 5.23 -13.90
N PHE A 108 -6.53 5.87 -13.16
CA PHE A 108 -6.89 6.71 -12.02
C PHE A 108 -6.91 8.21 -12.34
N SER A 109 -6.63 8.59 -13.58
CA SER A 109 -6.46 10.00 -13.97
C SER A 109 -7.68 10.88 -13.67
N GLU A 110 -8.89 10.38 -13.89
CA GLU A 110 -10.13 11.10 -13.59
C GLU A 110 -10.42 11.09 -12.08
N MET A 111 -10.36 9.92 -11.45
CA MET A 111 -10.55 9.76 -10.01
C MET A 111 -9.62 10.68 -9.21
N SER A 112 -8.33 10.72 -9.56
CA SER A 112 -7.35 11.56 -8.87
C SER A 112 -7.73 13.05 -8.93
N LYS A 113 -8.13 13.56 -10.11
CA LYS A 113 -8.57 14.95 -10.27
C LYS A 113 -9.86 15.25 -9.51
N MET A 114 -10.80 14.32 -9.49
CA MET A 114 -12.04 14.45 -8.71
C MET A 114 -11.73 14.51 -7.21
N ASN A 115 -10.87 13.62 -6.73
CA ASN A 115 -10.42 13.58 -5.34
C ASN A 115 -9.71 14.87 -4.91
N GLU A 116 -8.77 15.36 -5.71
CA GLU A 116 -8.07 16.64 -5.47
C GLU A 116 -9.05 17.81 -5.40
N SER A 117 -9.97 17.91 -6.37
CA SER A 117 -10.94 19.00 -6.44
C SER A 117 -11.90 18.98 -5.25
N LEU A 118 -12.40 17.79 -4.87
CA LEU A 118 -13.29 17.63 -3.73
C LEU A 118 -12.61 18.02 -2.42
N LEU A 119 -11.42 17.49 -2.16
CA LEU A 119 -10.70 17.74 -0.91
C LEU A 119 -10.22 19.19 -0.83
N ALA A 120 -9.78 19.79 -1.94
CA ALA A 120 -9.46 21.20 -2.00
C ALA A 120 -10.67 22.11 -1.70
N SER A 121 -11.87 21.68 -2.07
CA SER A 121 -13.11 22.37 -1.69
C SER A 121 -13.43 22.19 -0.20
N ILE A 122 -13.25 20.98 0.32
CA ILE A 122 -13.54 20.67 1.74
C ILE A 122 -12.68 21.52 2.68
N VAL A 123 -11.38 21.65 2.45
CA VAL A 123 -10.48 22.42 3.34
C VAL A 123 -10.75 23.94 3.34
N LYS A 124 -11.54 24.44 2.39
CA LYS A 124 -11.95 25.86 2.34
C LYS A 124 -13.14 26.16 3.25
N ASN A 125 -13.79 25.15 3.82
CA ASN A 125 -14.95 25.36 4.68
C ASN A 125 -14.50 25.58 6.13
N ASP A 126 -15.06 26.58 6.80
CA ASP A 126 -14.77 26.89 8.21
C ASP A 126 -15.28 25.83 9.19
N LYS A 127 -16.34 25.11 8.81
CA LYS A 127 -16.96 24.07 9.61
C LYS A 127 -17.22 22.84 8.75
N LEU A 128 -16.69 21.69 9.19
CA LEU A 128 -16.90 20.41 8.54
C LEU A 128 -17.88 19.56 9.36
N SER A 129 -18.83 18.91 8.67
CA SER A 129 -19.59 17.79 9.24
C SER A 129 -18.77 16.51 9.09
N ASP A 130 -19.13 15.44 9.79
CA ASP A 130 -18.55 14.11 9.63
C ASP A 130 -18.89 13.44 8.28
N LYS A 131 -19.84 13.99 7.53
CA LYS A 131 -20.33 13.45 6.26
C LYS A 131 -19.33 13.52 5.10
N TRP A 132 -18.37 14.45 5.16
CA TRP A 132 -17.40 14.63 4.07
C TRP A 132 -16.54 13.38 3.83
N VAL A 133 -16.24 12.61 4.87
CA VAL A 133 -15.47 11.34 4.75
C VAL A 133 -16.26 10.34 3.93
N SER A 134 -17.57 10.19 4.21
CA SER A 134 -18.44 9.30 3.43
C SER A 134 -18.57 9.76 1.99
N ALA A 135 -18.76 11.07 1.74
CA ALA A 135 -18.83 11.63 0.40
C ALA A 135 -17.53 11.38 -0.40
N TYR A 136 -16.38 11.63 0.24
CA TYR A 136 -15.07 11.36 -0.36
C TYR A 136 -14.87 9.86 -0.66
N THR A 137 -15.20 9.00 0.29
CA THR A 137 -15.14 7.54 0.09
C THR A 137 -16.03 7.09 -1.06
N SER A 138 -17.26 7.64 -1.18
CA SER A 138 -18.18 7.31 -2.27
C SER A 138 -17.63 7.70 -3.64
N VAL A 139 -16.87 8.79 -3.75
CA VAL A 139 -16.19 9.11 -5.02
C VAL A 139 -15.17 8.02 -5.37
N ILE A 140 -14.33 7.60 -4.42
CA ILE A 140 -13.36 6.52 -4.65
C ILE A 140 -14.08 5.22 -5.03
N ASP A 141 -15.15 4.86 -4.32
CA ASP A 141 -15.92 3.65 -4.57
C ASP A 141 -16.66 3.66 -5.92
N THR A 142 -17.00 4.84 -6.44
CA THR A 142 -17.56 4.98 -7.79
C THR A 142 -16.58 4.50 -8.85
N TYR A 143 -15.28 4.73 -8.66
CA TYR A 143 -14.23 4.34 -9.61
C TYR A 143 -13.66 2.95 -9.39
N LEU A 144 -13.57 2.52 -8.12
CA LEU A 144 -12.88 1.28 -7.75
C LEU A 144 -13.82 0.14 -7.31
N GLY A 145 -15.12 0.45 -7.14
CA GLY A 145 -16.08 -0.44 -6.50
C GLY A 145 -15.99 -0.40 -4.98
N GLU A 146 -17.08 -0.81 -4.33
CA GLU A 146 -17.11 -0.93 -2.87
C GLU A 146 -16.17 -2.04 -2.39
N ALA A 147 -15.35 -1.73 -1.39
CA ALA A 147 -14.48 -2.73 -0.80
C ALA A 147 -15.30 -3.74 0.02
N PRO A 148 -15.00 -5.05 -0.10
CA PRO A 148 -15.72 -6.07 0.64
C PRO A 148 -15.46 -5.93 2.15
N THR A 149 -16.54 -5.94 2.93
CA THR A 149 -16.48 -6.05 4.40
C THR A 149 -16.33 -7.49 4.86
N GLU A 150 -16.85 -8.43 4.06
CA GLU A 150 -16.78 -9.88 4.25
C GLU A 150 -16.72 -10.58 2.88
N PHE A 151 -16.08 -11.73 2.82
CA PHE A 151 -15.99 -12.52 1.61
C PHE A 151 -15.77 -14.00 1.90
N MET A 152 -16.00 -14.86 0.90
CA MET A 152 -15.71 -16.29 0.96
C MET A 152 -14.35 -16.58 0.34
N TYR A 153 -13.53 -17.33 1.04
CA TYR A 153 -12.27 -17.84 0.51
C TYR A 153 -12.09 -19.32 0.95
N GLU A 154 -11.88 -20.19 -0.03
CA GLU A 154 -11.74 -21.65 0.19
C GLU A 154 -12.85 -22.24 1.09
N GLY A 155 -14.11 -21.82 0.88
CA GLY A 155 -15.29 -22.31 1.59
C GLY A 155 -15.47 -21.76 3.00
N LYS A 156 -14.63 -20.85 3.45
CA LYS A 156 -14.73 -20.20 4.77
C LYS A 156 -14.97 -18.69 4.60
N LYS A 157 -15.77 -18.10 5.49
CA LYS A 157 -16.07 -16.68 5.52
C LYS A 157 -15.00 -15.91 6.29
N TYR A 158 -14.53 -14.81 5.72
CA TYR A 158 -13.55 -13.91 6.31
C TYR A 158 -13.98 -12.45 6.20
N THR A 159 -13.54 -11.64 7.14
CA THR A 159 -13.34 -10.20 6.94
C THR A 159 -11.93 -9.96 6.41
N PRO A 160 -11.64 -8.80 5.80
CA PRO A 160 -10.26 -8.48 5.38
C PRO A 160 -9.24 -8.63 6.51
N LYS A 161 -9.63 -8.26 7.74
CA LYS A 161 -8.76 -8.37 8.92
C LYS A 161 -8.51 -9.82 9.32
N THR A 162 -9.57 -10.63 9.42
CA THR A 162 -9.40 -12.06 9.79
C THR A 162 -8.68 -12.85 8.69
N PHE A 163 -8.79 -12.46 7.44
CA PHE A 163 -8.02 -13.05 6.35
C PHE A 163 -6.52 -12.70 6.48
N ALA A 164 -6.20 -11.45 6.72
CA ALA A 164 -4.82 -11.02 6.98
C ALA A 164 -4.19 -11.79 8.15
N ASP A 165 -4.91 -11.91 9.27
CA ASP A 165 -4.40 -12.53 10.49
C ASP A 165 -4.28 -14.07 10.38
N GLN A 166 -5.28 -14.76 9.79
CA GLN A 166 -5.38 -16.22 9.82
C GLN A 166 -4.79 -16.91 8.58
N VAL A 167 -4.88 -16.26 7.41
CA VAL A 167 -4.43 -16.83 6.14
C VAL A 167 -3.07 -16.29 5.73
N VAL A 168 -2.94 -14.97 5.61
CA VAL A 168 -1.67 -14.34 5.24
C VAL A 168 -0.66 -14.47 6.37
N GLY A 169 -1.01 -14.02 7.59
CA GLY A 169 -0.23 -14.25 8.82
C GLY A 169 1.09 -13.49 8.90
N VAL A 170 1.32 -12.53 8.01
CA VAL A 170 2.42 -11.55 8.12
C VAL A 170 2.06 -10.57 9.22
N LYS A 171 3.01 -10.22 10.07
CA LYS A 171 2.84 -9.24 11.14
C LYS A 171 3.58 -7.98 10.77
N ALA A 172 2.85 -6.87 10.59
CA ALA A 172 3.44 -5.61 10.14
C ALA A 172 4.54 -5.08 11.07
N GLU A 173 4.47 -5.39 12.36
CA GLU A 173 5.45 -5.03 13.38
C GLU A 173 6.79 -5.76 13.29
N ASP A 174 6.86 -6.86 12.54
CA ASP A 174 8.10 -7.61 12.35
C ASP A 174 8.98 -7.01 11.23
N TYR A 175 8.49 -5.98 10.54
CA TYR A 175 9.16 -5.35 9.40
C TYR A 175 9.54 -3.90 9.71
N VAL A 176 10.66 -3.49 9.16
CA VAL A 176 11.17 -2.13 9.25
C VAL A 176 11.61 -1.64 7.88
N GLU A 177 11.25 -0.41 7.57
CA GLU A 177 11.74 0.27 6.38
C GLU A 177 13.11 0.86 6.67
N ILE A 178 14.10 0.52 5.85
CA ILE A 178 15.49 0.98 6.01
C ILE A 178 15.86 1.96 4.92
N SER A 179 16.73 2.89 5.24
CA SER A 179 17.24 3.92 4.34
C SER A 179 18.73 4.16 4.59
N SER A 180 19.39 4.86 3.67
CA SER A 180 20.78 5.28 3.84
C SER A 180 20.95 6.73 3.40
N LEU A 181 20.82 7.65 4.37
CA LEU A 181 20.97 9.09 4.13
C LEU A 181 22.02 9.68 5.08
N LYS A 182 22.96 10.45 4.52
CA LYS A 182 24.07 11.06 5.27
C LYS A 182 23.63 12.23 6.14
N GLU A 183 22.49 12.85 5.83
CA GLU A 183 21.95 14.00 6.55
C GLU A 183 21.41 13.65 7.94
N TYR A 184 21.10 12.38 8.16
CA TYR A 184 20.55 11.89 9.43
C TYR A 184 21.54 10.98 10.15
N PRO A 185 21.52 10.94 11.50
CA PRO A 185 22.34 10.00 12.24
C PRO A 185 22.08 8.55 11.83
N TYR A 186 23.15 7.80 11.61
CA TYR A 186 23.04 6.36 11.39
C TYR A 186 22.55 5.64 12.65
N TYR A 187 21.90 4.50 12.46
CA TYR A 187 21.37 3.63 13.51
C TYR A 187 20.28 4.29 14.36
N SER A 188 19.55 5.20 13.75
CA SER A 188 18.40 5.89 14.35
C SER A 188 17.22 5.95 13.40
N LYS A 189 16.04 6.16 13.95
CA LYS A 189 14.84 6.43 13.15
C LYS A 189 14.71 7.91 12.87
N PHE A 190 14.26 8.25 11.67
CA PHE A 190 13.93 9.62 11.28
C PHE A 190 12.74 9.63 10.33
N VAL A 191 12.03 10.76 10.27
CA VAL A 191 10.95 10.96 9.29
C VAL A 191 11.58 11.28 7.95
N LEU A 192 11.35 10.43 6.95
CA LEU A 192 11.80 10.67 5.58
C LEU A 192 10.92 11.77 4.95
N LEU A 193 11.49 12.96 4.82
CA LEU A 193 10.77 14.14 4.31
C LEU A 193 10.73 14.15 2.78
N VAL A 194 9.90 13.28 2.22
CA VAL A 194 9.57 13.24 0.79
C VAL A 194 8.05 13.39 0.60
N PRO A 195 7.59 13.91 -0.55
CA PRO A 195 6.16 14.17 -0.76
C PRO A 195 5.25 12.96 -0.58
N ASP A 196 5.74 11.76 -0.92
CA ASP A 196 4.99 10.51 -0.82
C ASP A 196 4.87 9.97 0.61
N ASN A 197 5.70 10.42 1.56
CA ASN A 197 5.54 10.11 2.99
C ASN A 197 4.53 11.06 3.65
N TRP A 198 3.28 10.96 3.21
CA TRP A 198 2.16 11.78 3.69
C TRP A 198 1.75 11.47 5.13
N SER A 199 2.11 10.29 5.64
CA SER A 199 1.84 9.83 7.01
C SER A 199 2.90 10.29 8.02
N PHE A 200 4.03 10.82 7.54
CA PHE A 200 5.21 11.18 8.35
C PHE A 200 5.79 10.00 9.12
N ASP A 201 5.72 8.82 8.53
CA ASP A 201 6.30 7.62 9.10
C ASP A 201 7.84 7.66 9.10
N GLN A 202 8.42 6.88 10.00
CA GLN A 202 9.84 6.85 10.23
C GLN A 202 10.48 5.65 9.55
N VAL A 203 11.67 5.88 8.97
CA VAL A 203 12.56 4.85 8.45
C VAL A 203 13.79 4.72 9.35
N TYR A 204 14.43 3.57 9.36
CA TYR A 204 15.66 3.33 10.09
C TYR A 204 16.88 3.57 9.19
N ASN A 205 17.82 4.40 9.64
CA ASN A 205 18.96 4.81 8.85
C ASN A 205 20.18 3.90 9.11
N VAL A 206 20.74 3.36 8.04
CA VAL A 206 21.96 2.53 8.07
C VAL A 206 22.98 3.07 7.08
N LYS A 207 24.25 2.63 7.16
CA LYS A 207 25.22 2.96 6.13
C LYS A 207 24.88 2.25 4.82
N MET A 208 25.31 2.82 3.69
CA MET A 208 25.01 2.26 2.36
C MET A 208 25.51 0.83 2.20
N ASP A 209 26.74 0.55 2.65
CA ASP A 209 27.31 -0.80 2.56
C ASP A 209 26.49 -1.81 3.38
N GLU A 210 26.04 -1.44 4.57
CA GLU A 210 25.20 -2.28 5.43
C GLU A 210 23.79 -2.49 4.82
N LEU A 211 23.23 -1.47 4.13
CA LEU A 211 21.98 -1.62 3.40
C LEU A 211 22.12 -2.67 2.28
N VAL A 212 23.20 -2.58 1.50
CA VAL A 212 23.48 -3.56 0.43
C VAL A 212 23.72 -4.95 1.02
N GLU A 213 24.51 -5.08 2.07
CA GLU A 213 24.74 -6.35 2.77
C GLU A 213 23.44 -6.95 3.33
N THR A 214 22.51 -6.10 3.81
CA THR A 214 21.19 -6.54 4.28
C THR A 214 20.36 -7.14 3.14
N VAL A 215 20.34 -6.49 1.97
CA VAL A 215 19.65 -7.00 0.78
C VAL A 215 20.27 -8.33 0.34
N ASP A 216 21.59 -8.42 0.24
CA ASP A 216 22.29 -9.65 -0.11
C ASP A 216 22.03 -10.79 0.89
N SER A 217 21.99 -10.47 2.19
CA SER A 217 21.69 -11.43 3.24
C SER A 217 20.24 -11.92 3.15
N ALA A 218 19.28 -11.02 2.91
CA ALA A 218 17.88 -11.39 2.73
C ALA A 218 17.70 -12.33 1.53
N LEU A 219 18.31 -12.02 0.38
CA LEU A 219 18.25 -12.88 -0.81
C LEU A 219 18.88 -14.26 -0.60
N LYS A 220 19.95 -14.37 0.20
CA LYS A 220 20.62 -15.65 0.50
C LYS A 220 19.86 -16.53 1.49
N ASN A 221 19.06 -15.92 2.34
CA ASN A 221 18.33 -16.64 3.41
C ASN A 221 16.84 -16.86 3.11
N GLY A 222 16.36 -16.43 1.97
CA GLY A 222 15.00 -16.62 1.47
C GLY A 222 14.06 -15.51 1.80
#